data_7ae190b0b9fb5e848b874e115bf479c0
#
_entry.id   7ae190b0b9fb5e848b874e115bf479c0
#
_cell.length_a   1.000
_cell.length_b   1.000
_cell.length_c   1.000
_cell.angle_alpha   90.00
_cell.angle_beta   90.00
_cell.angle_gamma   90.00
#
_symmetry.space_group_name_H-M   'P 1'
#
loop_
_entity.id
_entity.type
_entity.pdbx_description
1 polymer ?
#
loop_
_entity_poly.entity_id
_entity_poly.type
_entity_poly.pdbx_seq_one_letter_code
_entity_poly.pdbx_strand_id
1 'polypeptide(L)'
;LSWIISRSLQPLDDFKEEVAHRDSDELSAIQFNHYPVEIVPTIIEMNYLFERISQSQQEQRQFIADAAHELRTPITALNLQMQILLKQLPDNPDLQNLSKGLIRIQHLVSQLLNLAKQDASILELETKQQFLLDQVAANCVEQLIHLAMQKEIDLGMERQDHIVLHSQESAVHSIIFNLIDNAIKYTPNQGVINVSVFEQAGFAMIQIEDSGPGIAPELHEKILKRFYRVHHHLEIGSGLGLSIVDKATERLGGTISFGKSASLGGLQVNIQLPL
;
A
#
# COMPACT_ATOMS: atom_id res chain seq x y z
N LEU A 1 -19.86 10.86 49.73
CA LEU A 1 -18.63 11.55 49.29
C LEU A 1 -18.01 10.85 48.10
N SER A 2 -17.73 9.53 48.16
CA SER A 2 -17.12 8.75 47.07
C SER A 2 -17.93 8.84 45.76
N TRP A 3 -19.25 8.73 45.80
CA TRP A 3 -20.12 8.81 44.62
C TRP A 3 -20.11 10.21 43.95
N ILE A 4 -20.03 11.29 44.74
CA ILE A 4 -19.95 12.66 44.20
C ILE A 4 -18.60 12.86 43.48
N ILE A 5 -17.51 12.37 44.07
CA ILE A 5 -16.17 12.46 43.49
C ILE A 5 -16.10 11.67 42.19
N SER A 6 -16.62 10.43 42.17
CA SER A 6 -16.66 9.59 40.98
C SER A 6 -17.44 10.25 39.83
N ARG A 7 -18.61 10.86 40.15
CA ARG A 7 -19.43 11.55 39.13
C ARG A 7 -18.79 12.85 38.63
N SER A 8 -18.00 13.53 39.44
CA SER A 8 -17.27 14.74 39.04
C SER A 8 -16.03 14.42 38.17
N LEU A 9 -15.47 13.21 38.28
CA LEU A 9 -14.33 12.77 37.50
C LEU A 9 -14.74 12.05 36.20
N GLN A 10 -15.99 11.65 36.05
CA GLN A 10 -16.49 10.94 34.87
C GLN A 10 -16.15 11.64 33.53
N PRO A 11 -16.29 13.00 33.40
CA PRO A 11 -15.90 13.65 32.12
C PRO A 11 -14.43 13.58 31.81
N LEU A 12 -13.57 13.40 32.81
CA LEU A 12 -12.14 13.21 32.61
C LEU A 12 -11.83 11.77 32.10
N ASP A 13 -12.57 10.80 32.65
CA ASP A 13 -12.46 9.42 32.17
C ASP A 13 -12.99 9.28 30.72
N ASP A 14 -14.12 9.94 30.40
CA ASP A 14 -14.69 9.99 29.06
C ASP A 14 -13.69 10.63 28.06
N PHE A 15 -13.06 11.74 28.46
CA PHE A 15 -12.02 12.39 27.65
C PHE A 15 -10.80 11.50 27.43
N LYS A 16 -10.33 10.82 28.48
CA LYS A 16 -9.23 9.87 28.40
C LYS A 16 -9.56 8.73 27.45
N GLU A 17 -10.78 8.18 27.50
CA GLU A 17 -11.24 7.13 26.61
C GLU A 17 -11.34 7.63 25.16
N GLU A 18 -11.89 8.80 24.91
CA GLU A 18 -11.96 9.41 23.58
C GLU A 18 -10.57 9.57 22.97
N VAL A 19 -9.60 10.06 23.75
CA VAL A 19 -8.21 10.22 23.30
C VAL A 19 -7.52 8.86 23.11
N ALA A 20 -7.77 7.89 23.99
CA ALA A 20 -7.13 6.58 23.95
C ALA A 20 -7.66 5.68 22.80
N HIS A 21 -8.92 5.88 22.38
CA HIS A 21 -9.53 5.12 21.28
C HIS A 21 -9.33 5.77 19.90
N ARG A 22 -8.72 6.96 19.85
CA ARG A 22 -8.36 7.57 18.57
C ARG A 22 -7.20 6.81 17.94
N ASP A 23 -7.36 6.51 16.68
CA ASP A 23 -6.22 6.02 15.88
C ASP A 23 -5.11 7.08 15.86
N SER A 24 -3.86 6.60 15.82
CA SER A 24 -2.66 7.47 15.81
C SER A 24 -2.68 8.54 14.70
N ASP A 25 -3.51 8.35 13.70
CA ASP A 25 -3.64 9.20 12.53
C ASP A 25 -4.92 10.04 12.53
N GLU A 26 -5.78 9.91 13.54
CA GLU A 26 -7.01 10.68 13.66
C GLU A 26 -6.75 12.05 14.31
N LEU A 27 -6.42 13.04 13.48
CA LEU A 27 -6.15 14.42 13.87
C LEU A 27 -7.40 15.34 13.79
N SER A 28 -8.60 14.76 13.74
CA SER A 28 -9.84 15.54 13.76
C SER A 28 -10.02 16.28 15.09
N ALA A 29 -10.57 17.49 15.04
CA ALA A 29 -10.77 18.29 16.24
C ALA A 29 -11.71 17.61 17.24
N ILE A 30 -11.31 17.55 18.51
CA ILE A 30 -12.14 17.10 19.61
C ILE A 30 -13.20 18.16 19.88
N GLN A 31 -14.47 17.75 19.92
CA GLN A 31 -15.58 18.67 20.22
C GLN A 31 -15.69 18.90 21.73
N PHE A 32 -15.65 20.16 22.17
CA PHE A 32 -15.61 20.52 23.58
C PHE A 32 -16.99 20.81 24.19
N ASN A 33 -18.08 20.72 23.39
CA ASN A 33 -19.42 21.10 23.83
C ASN A 33 -20.01 20.26 24.99
N HIS A 34 -19.42 19.10 25.24
CA HIS A 34 -19.89 18.15 26.24
C HIS A 34 -18.98 18.07 27.48
N TYR A 35 -17.89 18.84 27.49
CA TYR A 35 -16.88 18.79 28.56
C TYR A 35 -16.99 19.96 29.52
N PRO A 36 -16.64 19.77 30.83
CA PRO A 36 -16.54 20.84 31.81
C PRO A 36 -15.56 21.93 31.36
N VAL A 37 -15.86 23.17 31.82
CA VAL A 37 -15.07 24.35 31.43
C VAL A 37 -13.58 24.23 31.83
N GLU A 38 -13.29 23.44 32.84
CA GLU A 38 -11.94 23.18 33.35
C GLU A 38 -11.08 22.37 32.36
N ILE A 39 -11.70 21.51 31.51
CA ILE A 39 -11.01 20.66 30.51
C ILE A 39 -10.92 21.38 29.18
N VAL A 40 -11.83 22.28 28.87
CA VAL A 40 -11.90 22.98 27.58
C VAL A 40 -10.56 23.59 27.13
N PRO A 41 -9.79 24.28 28.00
CA PRO A 41 -8.48 24.81 27.59
C PRO A 41 -7.51 23.73 27.11
N THR A 42 -7.51 22.55 27.74
CA THR A 42 -6.66 21.41 27.33
C THR A 42 -7.08 20.87 25.97
N ILE A 43 -8.38 20.77 25.70
CA ILE A 43 -8.91 20.34 24.39
C ILE A 43 -8.52 21.35 23.31
N ILE A 44 -8.59 22.65 23.58
CA ILE A 44 -8.18 23.69 22.62
C ILE A 44 -6.70 23.56 22.27
N GLU A 45 -5.82 23.36 23.26
CA GLU A 45 -4.39 23.16 23.01
C GLU A 45 -4.11 21.87 22.24
N MET A 46 -4.82 20.81 22.54
CA MET A 46 -4.71 19.55 21.78
C MET A 46 -5.17 19.75 20.32
N ASN A 47 -6.30 20.41 20.09
CA ASN A 47 -6.77 20.70 18.73
C ASN A 47 -5.76 21.57 17.97
N TYR A 48 -5.13 22.54 18.64
CA TYR A 48 -4.05 23.33 18.03
C TYR A 48 -2.83 22.47 17.67
N LEU A 49 -2.46 21.52 18.51
CA LEU A 49 -1.39 20.58 18.20
C LEU A 49 -1.76 19.67 17.02
N PHE A 50 -2.99 19.17 16.95
CA PHE A 50 -3.48 18.37 15.82
C PHE A 50 -3.45 19.17 14.52
N GLU A 51 -3.86 20.42 14.53
CA GLU A 51 -3.79 21.31 13.37
C GLU A 51 -2.33 21.50 12.90
N ARG A 52 -1.41 21.76 13.82
CA ARG A 52 0.03 21.90 13.48
C ARG A 52 0.62 20.61 12.93
N ILE A 53 0.28 19.45 13.47
CA ILE A 53 0.73 18.16 12.97
C ILE A 53 0.17 17.95 11.57
N SER A 54 -1.11 18.18 11.35
CA SER A 54 -1.78 18.08 10.05
C SER A 54 -1.13 18.99 9.00
N GLN A 55 -0.86 20.25 9.36
CA GLN A 55 -0.16 21.18 8.46
C GLN A 55 1.25 20.71 8.12
N SER A 56 2.03 20.29 9.12
CA SER A 56 3.40 19.78 8.89
C SER A 56 3.40 18.54 7.97
N GLN A 57 2.44 17.66 8.14
CA GLN A 57 2.29 16.49 7.27
C GLN A 57 1.89 16.90 5.85
N GLN A 58 1.01 17.90 5.69
CA GLN A 58 0.62 18.42 4.37
C GLN A 58 1.81 19.07 3.65
N GLU A 59 2.62 19.85 4.36
CA GLU A 59 3.86 20.42 3.82
C GLU A 59 4.85 19.32 3.38
N GLN A 60 5.00 18.28 4.18
CA GLN A 60 5.84 17.13 3.85
C GLN A 60 5.35 16.40 2.59
N ARG A 61 4.02 16.24 2.42
CA ARG A 61 3.41 15.65 1.21
C ARG A 61 3.71 16.47 -0.03
N GLN A 62 3.47 17.78 0.07
CA GLN A 62 3.73 18.69 -1.05
C GLN A 62 5.21 18.63 -1.44
N PHE A 63 6.12 18.69 -0.47
CA PHE A 63 7.56 18.55 -0.72
C PHE A 63 7.90 17.24 -1.45
N ILE A 64 7.30 16.12 -1.03
CA ILE A 64 7.52 14.80 -1.66
C ILE A 64 6.95 14.77 -3.08
N ALA A 65 5.76 15.34 -3.29
CA ALA A 65 5.15 15.42 -4.61
C ALA A 65 6.01 16.26 -5.57
N ASP A 66 6.50 17.39 -5.12
CA ASP A 66 7.36 18.29 -5.90
C ASP A 66 8.71 17.63 -6.21
N ALA A 67 9.33 16.99 -5.20
CA ALA A 67 10.55 16.22 -5.40
C ALA A 67 10.37 15.08 -6.41
N ALA A 68 9.19 14.43 -6.42
CA ALA A 68 8.86 13.39 -7.40
C ALA A 68 8.87 13.93 -8.83
N HIS A 69 8.26 15.06 -9.05
CA HIS A 69 8.23 15.70 -10.36
C HIS A 69 9.61 16.18 -10.80
N GLU A 70 10.35 16.82 -9.90
CA GLU A 70 11.70 17.33 -10.16
C GLU A 70 12.73 16.22 -10.42
N LEU A 71 12.58 15.04 -9.83
CA LEU A 71 13.44 13.89 -10.09
C LEU A 71 13.05 13.12 -11.36
N ARG A 72 11.77 13.04 -11.70
CA ARG A 72 11.30 12.32 -12.88
C ARG A 72 11.84 12.95 -14.18
N THR A 73 11.84 14.25 -14.27
CA THR A 73 12.25 15.01 -15.46
C THR A 73 13.70 14.72 -15.88
N PRO A 74 14.74 14.88 -15.02
CA PRO A 74 16.12 14.58 -15.40
C PRO A 74 16.35 13.09 -15.67
N ILE A 75 15.68 12.19 -14.93
CA ILE A 75 15.81 10.75 -15.18
C ILE A 75 15.25 10.39 -16.56
N THR A 76 14.11 10.96 -16.95
CA THR A 76 13.53 10.75 -18.30
C THR A 76 14.48 11.27 -19.40
N ALA A 77 15.08 12.45 -19.21
CA ALA A 77 16.06 12.99 -20.15
C ALA A 77 17.29 12.10 -20.30
N LEU A 78 17.83 11.58 -19.19
CA LEU A 78 18.96 10.64 -19.18
C LEU A 78 18.59 9.33 -19.88
N ASN A 79 17.38 8.79 -19.67
CA ASN A 79 16.91 7.59 -20.36
C ASN A 79 16.82 7.80 -21.88
N LEU A 80 16.31 8.94 -22.33
CA LEU A 80 16.25 9.26 -23.75
C LEU A 80 17.64 9.36 -24.37
N GLN A 81 18.59 10.02 -23.70
CA GLN A 81 19.99 10.09 -24.15
C GLN A 81 20.62 8.69 -24.22
N MET A 82 20.38 7.86 -23.20
CA MET A 82 20.87 6.48 -23.16
C MET A 82 20.31 5.65 -24.33
N GLN A 83 19.01 5.77 -24.64
CA GLN A 83 18.40 5.09 -25.77
C GLN A 83 19.00 5.51 -27.12
N ILE A 84 19.35 6.81 -27.29
CA ILE A 84 20.02 7.30 -28.50
C ILE A 84 21.41 6.67 -28.63
N LEU A 85 22.18 6.63 -27.52
CA LEU A 85 23.52 6.01 -27.53
C LEU A 85 23.48 4.50 -27.81
N LEU A 86 22.52 3.80 -27.24
CA LEU A 86 22.31 2.36 -27.49
C LEU A 86 21.90 2.07 -28.95
N LYS A 87 21.16 2.96 -29.60
CA LYS A 87 20.87 2.84 -31.04
C LYS A 87 22.11 2.99 -31.92
N GLN A 88 23.08 3.81 -31.48
CA GLN A 88 24.35 4.02 -32.20
C GLN A 88 25.37 2.90 -31.94
N LEU A 89 25.37 2.35 -30.72
CA LEU A 89 26.33 1.35 -30.25
C LEU A 89 25.59 0.20 -29.51
N PRO A 90 24.79 -0.64 -30.21
CA PRO A 90 23.90 -1.61 -29.57
C PRO A 90 24.64 -2.69 -28.80
N ASP A 91 25.82 -3.07 -29.24
CA ASP A 91 26.61 -4.19 -28.68
C ASP A 91 27.61 -3.70 -27.59
N ASN A 92 27.56 -2.43 -27.17
CA ASN A 92 28.46 -1.95 -26.14
C ASN A 92 27.98 -2.41 -24.74
N PRO A 93 28.72 -3.29 -24.04
CA PRO A 93 28.31 -3.84 -22.76
C PRO A 93 28.21 -2.78 -21.64
N ASP A 94 29.04 -1.74 -21.70
CA ASP A 94 29.04 -0.68 -20.69
C ASP A 94 27.78 0.18 -20.80
N LEU A 95 27.34 0.51 -22.01
CA LEU A 95 26.09 1.23 -22.25
C LEU A 95 24.86 0.40 -21.85
N GLN A 96 24.88 -0.91 -22.13
CA GLN A 96 23.81 -1.80 -21.68
C GLN A 96 23.73 -1.87 -20.15
N ASN A 97 24.88 -1.92 -19.46
CA ASN A 97 24.94 -1.94 -18.00
C ASN A 97 24.49 -0.59 -17.40
N LEU A 98 24.90 0.53 -18.00
CA LEU A 98 24.45 1.86 -17.61
C LEU A 98 22.93 2.03 -17.77
N SER A 99 22.36 1.55 -18.88
CA SER A 99 20.91 1.56 -19.12
C SER A 99 20.15 0.78 -18.06
N LYS A 100 20.60 -0.44 -17.73
CA LYS A 100 20.03 -1.23 -16.65
C LYS A 100 20.11 -0.50 -15.29
N GLY A 101 21.24 0.14 -15.02
CA GLY A 101 21.44 0.95 -13.81
C GLY A 101 20.48 2.13 -13.73
N LEU A 102 20.29 2.85 -14.83
CA LEU A 102 19.40 4.01 -14.91
C LEU A 102 17.92 3.62 -14.73
N ILE A 103 17.48 2.53 -15.36
CA ILE A 103 16.14 1.95 -15.18
C ILE A 103 15.92 1.58 -13.70
N ARG A 104 16.94 0.99 -13.07
CA ARG A 104 16.87 0.64 -11.64
C ARG A 104 16.73 1.88 -10.75
N ILE A 105 17.49 2.95 -11.02
CA ILE A 105 17.39 4.23 -10.29
C ILE A 105 15.99 4.82 -10.47
N GLN A 106 15.47 4.86 -11.70
CA GLN A 106 14.13 5.36 -11.98
C GLN A 106 13.05 4.61 -11.18
N HIS A 107 13.18 3.29 -11.13
CA HIS A 107 12.25 2.45 -10.37
C HIS A 107 12.35 2.71 -8.86
N LEU A 108 13.57 2.79 -8.30
CA LEU A 108 13.79 3.10 -6.89
C LEU A 108 13.24 4.47 -6.49
N VAL A 109 13.50 5.49 -7.31
CA VAL A 109 12.97 6.85 -7.07
C VAL A 109 11.44 6.84 -7.10
N SER A 110 10.83 6.20 -8.10
CA SER A 110 9.37 6.09 -8.19
C SER A 110 8.78 5.37 -6.97
N GLN A 111 9.44 4.32 -6.48
CA GLN A 111 8.99 3.57 -5.31
C GLN A 111 9.14 4.36 -4.01
N LEU A 112 10.27 5.07 -3.83
CA LEU A 112 10.48 5.94 -2.65
C LEU A 112 9.42 7.04 -2.60
N LEU A 113 9.12 7.65 -3.75
CA LEU A 113 8.12 8.71 -3.86
C LEU A 113 6.70 8.20 -3.64
N ASN A 114 6.38 6.99 -4.12
CA ASN A 114 5.09 6.36 -3.84
C ASN A 114 4.95 6.02 -2.34
N LEU A 115 6.01 5.52 -1.72
CA LEU A 115 6.03 5.22 -0.29
C LEU A 115 5.83 6.49 0.54
N ALA A 116 6.55 7.54 0.20
CA ALA A 116 6.45 8.81 0.87
C ALA A 116 5.07 9.48 0.67
N LYS A 117 4.45 9.31 -0.51
CA LYS A 117 3.06 9.70 -0.75
C LYS A 117 2.08 8.89 0.11
N GLN A 118 2.31 7.61 0.29
CA GLN A 118 1.43 6.75 1.09
C GLN A 118 1.57 7.01 2.59
N ASP A 119 2.79 7.22 3.11
CA ASP A 119 2.99 7.70 4.48
C ASP A 119 2.34 9.09 4.69
N ALA A 120 2.24 9.88 3.62
CA ALA A 120 1.61 11.19 3.63
C ALA A 120 0.08 11.14 3.33
N SER A 121 -0.43 10.19 2.56
CA SER A 121 -1.87 10.02 2.25
C SER A 121 -2.67 9.41 3.40
N ILE A 122 -2.03 9.09 4.53
CA ILE A 122 -2.67 8.63 5.75
C ILE A 122 -3.75 9.61 6.24
N LEU A 123 -3.72 10.89 5.79
CA LEU A 123 -4.64 11.94 6.22
C LEU A 123 -5.58 12.50 5.15
N GLU A 124 -5.50 12.08 3.90
CA GLU A 124 -6.65 12.30 3.06
C GLU A 124 -7.78 11.42 3.58
N LEU A 125 -8.77 12.08 4.14
CA LEU A 125 -10.12 11.56 4.33
C LEU A 125 -10.69 11.23 2.94
N GLU A 126 -10.09 10.26 2.24
CA GLU A 126 -10.80 9.65 1.11
C GLU A 126 -12.09 9.11 1.71
N THR A 127 -13.17 9.78 1.35
CA THR A 127 -14.50 9.37 1.76
C THR A 127 -14.69 7.95 1.31
N LYS A 128 -15.02 7.07 2.25
CA LYS A 128 -15.44 5.72 1.92
C LYS A 128 -16.55 5.83 0.89
N GLN A 129 -16.41 5.14 -0.22
CA GLN A 129 -17.39 5.09 -1.30
C GLN A 129 -17.77 3.65 -1.62
N GLN A 130 -18.93 3.48 -2.22
CA GLN A 130 -19.32 2.17 -2.72
C GLN A 130 -18.70 1.95 -4.09
N PHE A 131 -18.06 0.80 -4.27
CA PHE A 131 -17.50 0.37 -5.54
C PHE A 131 -17.56 -1.15 -5.67
N LEU A 132 -17.32 -1.65 -6.87
CA LEU A 132 -17.31 -3.08 -7.17
C LEU A 132 -15.87 -3.61 -7.09
N LEU A 133 -15.64 -4.53 -6.15
CA LEU A 133 -14.31 -5.10 -5.91
C LEU A 133 -13.78 -5.88 -7.12
N ASP A 134 -14.65 -6.62 -7.79
CA ASP A 134 -14.33 -7.37 -9.01
C ASP A 134 -13.87 -6.44 -10.15
N GLN A 135 -14.46 -5.25 -10.29
CA GLN A 135 -14.02 -4.26 -11.28
C GLN A 135 -12.65 -3.67 -10.95
N VAL A 136 -12.40 -3.37 -9.67
CA VAL A 136 -11.07 -2.88 -9.25
C VAL A 136 -10.01 -3.92 -9.52
N ALA A 137 -10.27 -5.20 -9.21
CA ALA A 137 -9.34 -6.29 -9.47
C ALA A 137 -9.09 -6.49 -10.98
N ALA A 138 -10.14 -6.49 -11.80
CA ALA A 138 -10.03 -6.58 -13.25
C ALA A 138 -9.22 -5.42 -13.85
N ASN A 139 -9.43 -4.19 -13.37
CA ASN A 139 -8.65 -3.02 -13.81
C ASN A 139 -7.15 -3.18 -13.46
N CYS A 140 -6.81 -3.72 -12.30
CA CYS A 140 -5.42 -3.99 -11.94
C CYS A 140 -4.78 -5.06 -12.85
N VAL A 141 -5.51 -6.12 -13.17
CA VAL A 141 -5.06 -7.16 -14.13
C VAL A 141 -4.82 -6.52 -15.50
N GLU A 142 -5.75 -5.72 -16.01
CA GLU A 142 -5.61 -5.04 -17.30
C GLU A 142 -4.37 -4.11 -17.35
N GLN A 143 -4.12 -3.36 -16.27
CA GLN A 143 -2.96 -2.47 -16.19
C GLN A 143 -1.63 -3.22 -16.23
N LEU A 144 -1.59 -4.44 -15.67
CA LEU A 144 -0.35 -5.22 -15.50
C LEU A 144 -0.18 -6.32 -16.56
N ILE A 145 -1.19 -6.58 -17.41
CA ILE A 145 -1.16 -7.66 -18.40
C ILE A 145 0.05 -7.54 -19.36
N HIS A 146 0.45 -6.32 -19.74
CA HIS A 146 1.60 -6.12 -20.61
C HIS A 146 2.92 -6.58 -19.97
N LEU A 147 3.07 -6.41 -18.66
CA LEU A 147 4.25 -6.88 -17.93
C LEU A 147 4.26 -8.41 -17.82
N ALA A 148 3.12 -9.02 -17.60
CA ALA A 148 2.96 -10.48 -17.58
C ALA A 148 3.29 -11.07 -18.96
N MET A 149 2.78 -10.47 -20.04
CA MET A 149 3.06 -10.91 -21.42
C MET A 149 4.55 -10.86 -21.79
N GLN A 150 5.31 -9.89 -21.26
CA GLN A 150 6.77 -9.83 -21.50
C GLN A 150 7.53 -11.04 -20.92
N LYS A 151 6.98 -11.68 -19.89
CA LYS A 151 7.48 -12.91 -19.28
C LYS A 151 6.73 -14.16 -19.76
N GLU A 152 5.80 -14.03 -20.71
CA GLU A 152 4.91 -15.12 -21.14
C GLU A 152 4.11 -15.73 -19.98
N ILE A 153 3.79 -14.93 -18.95
CA ILE A 153 3.01 -15.34 -17.78
C ILE A 153 1.52 -15.29 -18.13
N ASP A 154 0.81 -16.36 -17.83
CA ASP A 154 -0.65 -16.41 -17.89
C ASP A 154 -1.23 -15.73 -16.64
N LEU A 155 -1.71 -14.50 -16.81
CA LEU A 155 -2.32 -13.68 -15.75
C LEU A 155 -3.81 -13.54 -16.02
N GLY A 156 -4.64 -13.99 -15.09
CA GLY A 156 -6.09 -13.89 -15.25
C GLY A 156 -6.89 -13.86 -13.95
N MET A 157 -8.18 -13.53 -14.11
CA MET A 157 -9.16 -13.64 -13.04
C MET A 157 -9.70 -15.08 -13.02
N GLU A 158 -9.52 -15.80 -11.91
CA GLU A 158 -10.03 -17.17 -11.74
C GLU A 158 -11.44 -17.18 -11.14
N ARG A 159 -11.68 -16.29 -10.15
CA ARG A 159 -13.00 -16.14 -9.53
C ARG A 159 -13.35 -14.66 -9.37
N GLN A 160 -14.55 -14.30 -9.78
CA GLN A 160 -15.04 -12.92 -9.86
C GLN A 160 -16.46 -12.83 -9.27
N ASP A 161 -16.59 -12.93 -7.95
CA ASP A 161 -17.87 -12.70 -7.29
C ASP A 161 -18.15 -11.18 -7.31
N HIS A 162 -19.41 -10.82 -7.55
CA HIS A 162 -19.84 -9.43 -7.61
C HIS A 162 -20.02 -8.86 -6.20
N ILE A 163 -19.00 -8.17 -5.69
CA ILE A 163 -18.94 -7.68 -4.31
C ILE A 163 -18.96 -6.17 -4.29
N VAL A 164 -19.99 -5.60 -3.65
CA VAL A 164 -20.05 -4.16 -3.35
C VAL A 164 -19.32 -3.91 -2.04
N LEU A 165 -18.21 -3.18 -2.10
CA LEU A 165 -17.42 -2.82 -0.92
C LEU A 165 -17.63 -1.34 -0.58
N HIS A 166 -17.85 -1.01 0.69
CA HIS A 166 -17.92 0.37 1.17
C HIS A 166 -16.60 0.73 1.87
N SER A 167 -15.64 1.20 1.08
CA SER A 167 -14.26 1.42 1.54
C SER A 167 -13.55 2.52 0.73
N GLN A 168 -12.24 2.64 0.89
CA GLN A 168 -11.38 3.51 0.09
C GLN A 168 -10.89 2.74 -1.15
N GLU A 169 -11.45 3.06 -2.32
CA GLU A 169 -11.16 2.37 -3.58
C GLU A 169 -9.67 2.41 -3.94
N SER A 170 -9.01 3.56 -3.76
CA SER A 170 -7.59 3.73 -4.07
C SER A 170 -6.69 2.84 -3.21
N ALA A 171 -7.04 2.66 -1.92
CA ALA A 171 -6.30 1.77 -1.03
C ALA A 171 -6.44 0.30 -1.46
N VAL A 172 -7.67 -0.12 -1.81
CA VAL A 172 -7.93 -1.47 -2.34
C VAL A 172 -7.22 -1.69 -3.67
N HIS A 173 -7.27 -0.72 -4.59
CA HIS A 173 -6.51 -0.76 -5.84
C HIS A 173 -5.00 -0.92 -5.57
N SER A 174 -4.44 -0.14 -4.63
CA SER A 174 -3.02 -0.22 -4.26
C SER A 174 -2.64 -1.60 -3.72
N ILE A 175 -3.50 -2.22 -2.89
CA ILE A 175 -3.29 -3.58 -2.38
C ILE A 175 -3.19 -4.57 -3.56
N ILE A 176 -4.21 -4.62 -4.42
CA ILE A 176 -4.30 -5.58 -5.51
C ILE A 176 -3.15 -5.39 -6.50
N PHE A 177 -2.89 -4.14 -6.89
CA PHE A 177 -1.82 -3.79 -7.83
C PHE A 177 -0.44 -4.23 -7.33
N ASN A 178 -0.10 -3.95 -6.06
CA ASN A 178 1.19 -4.34 -5.48
C ASN A 178 1.33 -5.86 -5.35
N LEU A 179 0.24 -6.59 -5.06
CA LEU A 179 0.26 -8.04 -4.98
C LEU A 179 0.47 -8.68 -6.37
N ILE A 180 -0.24 -8.21 -7.40
CA ILE A 180 -0.08 -8.71 -8.78
C ILE A 180 1.32 -8.35 -9.31
N ASP A 181 1.82 -7.13 -9.10
CA ASP A 181 3.16 -6.72 -9.50
C ASP A 181 4.25 -7.59 -8.85
N ASN A 182 4.08 -7.92 -7.57
CA ASN A 182 4.96 -8.86 -6.88
C ASN A 182 4.87 -10.27 -7.48
N ALA A 183 3.68 -10.78 -7.74
CA ALA A 183 3.49 -12.07 -8.37
C ALA A 183 4.19 -12.13 -9.74
N ILE A 184 4.02 -11.11 -10.60
CA ILE A 184 4.71 -11.04 -11.91
C ILE A 184 6.25 -11.04 -11.75
N LYS A 185 6.76 -10.32 -10.75
CA LYS A 185 8.22 -10.25 -10.51
C LYS A 185 8.81 -11.60 -10.15
N TYR A 186 8.16 -12.35 -9.27
CA TYR A 186 8.72 -13.58 -8.71
C TYR A 186 8.27 -14.85 -9.42
N THR A 187 7.26 -14.78 -10.27
CA THR A 187 6.88 -15.91 -11.14
C THR A 187 7.89 -16.06 -12.28
N PRO A 188 8.40 -17.27 -12.55
CA PRO A 188 9.27 -17.52 -13.68
C PRO A 188 8.52 -17.33 -15.00
N ASN A 189 9.29 -17.23 -16.09
CA ASN A 189 8.72 -17.17 -17.44
C ASN A 189 7.82 -18.38 -17.70
N GLN A 190 6.73 -18.16 -18.42
CA GLN A 190 5.71 -19.17 -18.73
C GLN A 190 4.96 -19.69 -17.49
N GLY A 191 4.99 -18.93 -16.39
CA GLY A 191 4.24 -19.25 -15.20
C GLY A 191 2.78 -18.81 -15.27
N VAL A 192 2.05 -19.02 -14.18
CA VAL A 192 0.63 -18.71 -14.05
C VAL A 192 0.40 -17.86 -12.81
N ILE A 193 -0.49 -16.87 -12.92
CA ILE A 193 -0.95 -16.03 -11.80
C ILE A 193 -2.47 -15.95 -11.86
N ASN A 194 -3.12 -16.40 -10.78
CA ASN A 194 -4.57 -16.35 -10.62
C ASN A 194 -4.96 -15.28 -9.61
N VAL A 195 -5.92 -14.44 -9.99
CA VAL A 195 -6.53 -13.43 -9.12
C VAL A 195 -7.96 -13.83 -8.87
N SER A 196 -8.36 -13.88 -7.60
CA SER A 196 -9.72 -14.23 -7.21
C SER A 196 -10.27 -13.20 -6.24
N VAL A 197 -11.53 -12.81 -6.44
CA VAL A 197 -12.30 -12.01 -5.49
C VAL A 197 -13.60 -12.74 -5.19
N PHE A 198 -13.89 -12.95 -3.89
CA PHE A 198 -15.07 -13.69 -3.45
C PHE A 198 -15.48 -13.32 -2.04
N GLU A 199 -16.72 -13.59 -1.69
CA GLU A 199 -17.20 -13.45 -0.32
C GLU A 199 -17.01 -14.75 0.46
N GLN A 200 -16.50 -14.62 1.69
CA GLN A 200 -16.37 -15.74 2.62
C GLN A 200 -16.60 -15.28 4.05
N ALA A 201 -17.52 -15.94 4.76
CA ALA A 201 -17.82 -15.69 6.17
C ALA A 201 -18.14 -14.22 6.52
N GLY A 202 -18.76 -13.47 5.59
CA GLY A 202 -19.10 -12.06 5.77
C GLY A 202 -17.92 -11.08 5.54
N PHE A 203 -16.88 -11.55 4.88
CA PHE A 203 -15.73 -10.73 4.48
C PHE A 203 -15.53 -10.78 2.97
N ALA A 204 -15.06 -9.67 2.41
CA ALA A 204 -14.55 -9.63 1.05
C ALA A 204 -13.13 -10.21 1.03
N MET A 205 -12.92 -11.23 0.23
CA MET A 205 -11.64 -11.91 0.06
C MET A 205 -11.00 -11.51 -1.26
N ILE A 206 -9.72 -11.16 -1.22
CA ILE A 206 -8.86 -10.97 -2.38
C ILE A 206 -7.75 -12.01 -2.27
N GLN A 207 -7.66 -12.90 -3.25
CA GLN A 207 -6.66 -13.96 -3.28
C GLN A 207 -5.83 -13.84 -4.55
N ILE A 208 -4.50 -13.85 -4.39
CA ILE A 208 -3.57 -13.92 -5.50
C ILE A 208 -2.68 -15.15 -5.31
N GLU A 209 -2.66 -16.00 -6.32
CA GLU A 209 -1.87 -17.22 -6.36
C GLU A 209 -0.88 -17.15 -7.52
N ASP A 210 0.33 -17.59 -7.30
CA ASP A 210 1.36 -17.67 -8.34
C ASP A 210 2.01 -19.05 -8.41
N SER A 211 2.66 -19.33 -9.54
CA SER A 211 3.46 -20.53 -9.76
C SER A 211 4.95 -20.31 -9.49
N GLY A 212 5.30 -19.31 -8.71
CA GLY A 212 6.67 -18.97 -8.33
C GLY A 212 7.26 -19.90 -7.26
N PRO A 213 8.43 -19.53 -6.70
CA PRO A 213 9.11 -20.36 -5.71
C PRO A 213 8.42 -20.42 -4.34
N GLY A 214 7.40 -19.58 -4.12
CA GLY A 214 6.78 -19.43 -2.80
C GLY A 214 7.71 -18.76 -1.78
N ILE A 215 7.24 -18.66 -0.54
CA ILE A 215 7.97 -18.06 0.59
C ILE A 215 7.87 -18.98 1.79
N ALA A 216 9.00 -19.27 2.43
CA ALA A 216 9.04 -20.11 3.62
C ALA A 216 8.27 -19.44 4.79
N PRO A 217 7.48 -20.20 5.58
CA PRO A 217 6.65 -19.64 6.65
C PRO A 217 7.40 -18.77 7.66
N GLU A 218 8.67 -19.07 7.94
CA GLU A 218 9.51 -18.32 8.88
C GLU A 218 9.87 -16.92 8.39
N LEU A 219 9.59 -16.63 7.10
CA LEU A 219 9.85 -15.35 6.46
C LEU A 219 8.60 -14.49 6.32
N HIS A 220 7.39 -15.01 6.57
CA HIS A 220 6.13 -14.30 6.36
C HIS A 220 6.06 -12.97 7.11
N GLU A 221 6.48 -12.93 8.38
CA GLU A 221 6.55 -11.66 9.13
C GLU A 221 7.66 -10.72 8.65
N LYS A 222 8.75 -11.29 8.12
CA LYS A 222 9.90 -10.50 7.68
C LYS A 222 9.66 -9.80 6.36
N ILE A 223 8.92 -10.45 5.44
CA ILE A 223 8.60 -9.87 4.12
C ILE A 223 7.65 -8.68 4.19
N LEU A 224 6.93 -8.49 5.29
CA LEU A 224 6.12 -7.31 5.57
C LEU A 224 6.95 -6.10 6.03
N LYS A 225 8.21 -6.32 6.46
CA LYS A 225 9.10 -5.23 6.85
C LYS A 225 9.60 -4.47 5.62
N ARG A 226 9.66 -3.15 5.75
CA ARG A 226 10.17 -2.26 4.69
C ARG A 226 11.59 -2.65 4.28
N PHE A 227 11.88 -2.64 3.00
CA PHE A 227 13.17 -2.95 2.38
C PHE A 227 13.66 -4.40 2.57
N TYR A 228 12.87 -5.27 3.18
CA TYR A 228 13.24 -6.67 3.33
C TYR A 228 13.03 -7.44 2.02
N ARG A 229 14.01 -8.29 1.68
CA ARG A 229 13.99 -9.12 0.47
C ARG A 229 14.57 -10.49 0.77
N VAL A 230 13.90 -11.55 0.33
CA VAL A 230 14.35 -12.94 0.51
C VAL A 230 15.61 -13.23 -0.33
N HIS A 231 15.69 -12.67 -1.54
CA HIS A 231 16.82 -12.85 -2.45
C HIS A 231 17.34 -11.50 -2.95
N HIS A 232 18.54 -11.11 -2.50
CA HIS A 232 19.12 -9.79 -2.83
C HIS A 232 19.59 -9.64 -4.30
N HIS A 233 19.75 -10.73 -5.07
CA HIS A 233 20.47 -10.71 -6.35
C HIS A 233 19.65 -11.06 -7.59
N LEU A 234 18.44 -11.57 -7.49
CA LEU A 234 17.75 -12.17 -8.64
C LEU A 234 16.68 -11.30 -9.31
N GLU A 235 16.09 -10.33 -8.63
CA GLU A 235 14.98 -9.51 -9.19
C GLU A 235 15.15 -8.03 -8.84
N ILE A 236 14.68 -7.12 -9.73
CA ILE A 236 14.67 -5.68 -9.50
C ILE A 236 13.43 -5.32 -8.66
N GLY A 237 13.61 -5.09 -7.37
CA GLY A 237 12.52 -4.68 -6.48
C GLY A 237 13.02 -3.92 -5.25
N SER A 238 12.20 -3.01 -4.70
CA SER A 238 12.55 -2.18 -3.53
C SER A 238 12.36 -2.87 -2.18
N GLY A 239 11.61 -3.96 -2.12
CA GLY A 239 11.17 -4.57 -0.85
C GLY A 239 10.09 -3.74 -0.12
N LEU A 240 9.34 -2.92 -0.85
CA LEU A 240 8.31 -2.03 -0.29
C LEU A 240 6.88 -2.51 -0.56
N GLY A 241 6.65 -3.25 -1.64
CA GLY A 241 5.29 -3.62 -2.08
C GLY A 241 4.46 -4.31 -0.99
N LEU A 242 5.01 -5.32 -0.31
CA LEU A 242 4.28 -6.03 0.73
C LEU A 242 4.08 -5.20 2.00
N SER A 243 5.00 -4.32 2.35
CA SER A 243 4.81 -3.40 3.49
C SER A 243 3.74 -2.35 3.22
N ILE A 244 3.53 -1.98 1.96
CA ILE A 244 2.44 -1.13 1.50
C ILE A 244 1.10 -1.86 1.65
N VAL A 245 1.06 -3.11 1.17
CA VAL A 245 -0.13 -3.97 1.28
C VAL A 245 -0.53 -4.16 2.74
N ASP A 246 0.43 -4.48 3.61
CA ASP A 246 0.21 -4.69 5.04
C ASP A 246 -0.45 -3.47 5.70
N LYS A 247 0.16 -2.30 5.55
CA LYS A 247 -0.37 -1.05 6.11
C LYS A 247 -1.73 -0.65 5.53
N ALA A 248 -1.92 -0.79 4.22
CA ALA A 248 -3.19 -0.48 3.60
C ALA A 248 -4.29 -1.44 4.09
N THR A 249 -3.98 -2.72 4.24
CA THR A 249 -4.90 -3.73 4.76
C THR A 249 -5.27 -3.46 6.22
N GLU A 250 -4.28 -3.19 7.08
CA GLU A 250 -4.50 -2.83 8.49
C GLU A 250 -5.41 -1.60 8.62
N ARG A 251 -5.15 -0.56 7.83
CA ARG A 251 -5.95 0.68 7.80
C ARG A 251 -7.40 0.44 7.40
N LEU A 252 -7.65 -0.51 6.51
CA LEU A 252 -9.01 -0.88 6.11
C LEU A 252 -9.70 -1.83 7.09
N GLY A 253 -9.05 -2.13 8.23
CA GLY A 253 -9.56 -3.08 9.24
C GLY A 253 -9.51 -4.53 8.77
N GLY A 254 -8.68 -4.82 7.78
CA GLY A 254 -8.51 -6.16 7.21
C GLY A 254 -7.32 -6.91 7.79
N THR A 255 -7.09 -8.10 7.23
CA THR A 255 -5.95 -8.96 7.57
C THR A 255 -5.28 -9.51 6.32
N ILE A 256 -3.96 -9.71 6.38
CA ILE A 256 -3.17 -10.37 5.34
C ILE A 256 -2.68 -11.72 5.85
N SER A 257 -2.75 -12.73 5.00
CA SER A 257 -2.17 -14.05 5.28
C SER A 257 -1.48 -14.64 4.06
N PHE A 258 -0.48 -15.47 4.32
CA PHE A 258 0.33 -16.12 3.29
C PHE A 258 0.22 -17.63 3.41
N GLY A 259 0.22 -18.30 2.27
CA GLY A 259 0.17 -19.74 2.18
C GLY A 259 0.90 -20.24 0.93
N LYS A 260 0.90 -21.55 0.77
CA LYS A 260 1.33 -22.18 -0.48
C LYS A 260 0.12 -22.43 -1.35
N SER A 261 0.15 -21.98 -2.60
CA SER A 261 -0.91 -22.30 -3.56
C SER A 261 -1.02 -23.81 -3.75
N ALA A 262 -2.21 -24.32 -3.53
CA ALA A 262 -2.51 -25.76 -3.72
C ALA A 262 -2.60 -26.12 -5.22
N SER A 263 -3.03 -25.16 -6.04
CA SER A 263 -3.23 -25.33 -7.49
C SER A 263 -1.95 -25.10 -8.27
N LEU A 264 -1.19 -24.05 -7.96
CA LEU A 264 -0.04 -23.59 -8.73
C LEU A 264 1.31 -23.92 -8.05
N GLY A 265 1.31 -24.26 -6.76
CA GLY A 265 2.50 -24.67 -6.00
C GLY A 265 3.38 -23.54 -5.50
N GLY A 266 3.17 -22.29 -5.91
CA GLY A 266 3.90 -21.11 -5.48
C GLY A 266 3.28 -20.42 -4.26
N LEU A 267 3.35 -19.09 -4.22
CA LEU A 267 2.79 -18.30 -3.13
C LEU A 267 1.26 -18.09 -3.31
N GLN A 268 0.53 -18.18 -2.23
CA GLN A 268 -0.84 -17.71 -2.11
C GLN A 268 -0.88 -16.58 -1.09
N VAL A 269 -1.40 -15.43 -1.49
CA VAL A 269 -1.65 -14.29 -0.61
C VAL A 269 -3.14 -14.06 -0.51
N ASN A 270 -3.67 -13.99 0.72
CA ASN A 270 -5.07 -13.71 0.99
C ASN A 270 -5.18 -12.40 1.78
N ILE A 271 -6.01 -11.51 1.28
CA ILE A 271 -6.47 -10.30 1.98
C ILE A 271 -7.93 -10.49 2.34
N GLN A 272 -8.24 -10.21 3.59
CA GLN A 272 -9.60 -10.25 4.11
C GLN A 272 -10.00 -8.84 4.54
N LEU A 273 -11.06 -8.29 3.95
CA LEU A 273 -11.58 -6.95 4.27
C LEU A 273 -13.00 -7.07 4.82
N PRO A 274 -13.40 -6.24 5.80
CA PRO A 274 -14.79 -6.16 6.24
C PRO A 274 -15.68 -5.63 5.09
N LEU A 275 -16.89 -6.19 4.96
CA LEU A 275 -17.91 -5.77 3.98
C LEU A 275 -18.58 -4.47 4.38
#